data_0a8319823c473d1547f51b6b707cd4f7
#
_entry.id   0a8319823c473d1547f51b6b707cd4f7
#
_cell.length_a   1.000
_cell.length_b   1.000
_cell.length_c   1.000
_cell.angle_alpha   90.00
_cell.angle_beta   90.00
_cell.angle_gamma   90.00
#
_symmetry.space_group_name_H-M   'P 1'
#
loop_
_entity.id
_entity.type
_entity.pdbx_description
1 polymer ?
#
loop_
_entity_poly.entity_id
_entity_poly.type
_entity_poly.pdbx_seq_one_letter_code
_entity_poly.pdbx_strand_id
1 'polypeptide(L)'
;MQAGVLFGKGKIKGQMEVLNDIDGDLINLYKQIKYNCSALQKEVDWLQSRELFSQYRYEIENQVELTDLQRAARYLYLIKCSFGSNRYSFATAPKTIDNIVSELPKYKERLKSVIIENRDFEDLIKTYDRESALFYI
;
A
#
# COMPACT_ATOMS: atom_id res chain seq x y z
N MET A 1 3.85 2.82 6.52
CA MET A 1 3.71 1.69 5.56
C MET A 1 4.94 0.81 5.67
N GLN A 2 4.77 -0.48 5.45
CA GLN A 2 5.84 -1.46 5.65
C GLN A 2 7.01 -1.33 4.66
N ALA A 3 6.82 -0.71 3.53
CA ALA A 3 7.86 -0.48 2.54
C ALA A 3 8.64 0.83 2.74
N GLY A 4 8.74 1.34 3.97
CA GLY A 4 9.43 2.59 4.27
C GLY A 4 10.88 2.63 3.79
N VAL A 5 11.59 1.52 3.88
CA VAL A 5 12.98 1.41 3.40
C VAL A 5 13.04 1.57 1.88
N LEU A 6 12.12 0.93 1.15
CA LEU A 6 12.04 1.05 -0.31
C LEU A 6 11.79 2.49 -0.74
N PHE A 7 10.79 3.14 -0.13
CA PHE A 7 10.41 4.51 -0.51
C PHE A 7 11.39 5.57 -0.03
N GLY A 8 12.15 5.30 1.04
CA GLY A 8 13.19 6.19 1.52
C GLY A 8 14.52 6.06 0.78
N LYS A 9 14.66 5.07 -0.10
CA LYS A 9 15.90 4.75 -0.80
C LYS A 9 15.72 4.92 -2.30
N GLY A 10 16.64 5.60 -2.96
CA GLY A 10 16.67 5.69 -4.41
C GLY A 10 17.02 4.34 -5.04
N LYS A 11 16.61 4.14 -6.29
CA LYS A 11 16.92 2.92 -7.02
C LYS A 11 18.43 2.78 -7.25
N ILE A 12 18.96 1.61 -6.98
CA ILE A 12 20.35 1.25 -7.28
C ILE A 12 20.40 0.65 -8.69
N LYS A 13 21.20 1.27 -9.57
CA LYS A 13 21.32 0.82 -10.96
C LYS A 13 21.81 -0.62 -11.04
N GLY A 14 21.16 -1.41 -11.88
CA GLY A 14 21.54 -2.81 -12.11
C GLY A 14 21.07 -3.78 -11.03
N GLN A 15 20.42 -3.30 -9.97
CA GLN A 15 19.90 -4.15 -8.91
C GLN A 15 18.41 -4.46 -9.15
N MET A 16 18.06 -5.75 -9.09
CA MET A 16 16.67 -6.18 -9.08
C MET A 16 16.06 -5.92 -7.70
N GLU A 17 14.93 -5.25 -7.66
CA GLU A 17 14.22 -4.98 -6.40
C GLU A 17 12.91 -5.77 -6.35
N VAL A 18 12.66 -6.45 -5.24
CA VAL A 18 11.45 -7.23 -5.02
C VAL A 18 10.81 -6.77 -3.71
N LEU A 19 9.56 -6.33 -3.78
CA LEU A 19 8.74 -5.98 -2.63
C LEU A 19 7.77 -7.13 -2.36
N ASN A 20 7.84 -7.72 -1.18
CA ASN A 20 6.99 -8.84 -0.80
C ASN A 20 6.34 -8.62 0.55
N ASP A 21 5.08 -9.00 0.66
CA ASP A 21 4.37 -9.08 1.93
C ASP A 21 3.31 -10.17 1.83
N ILE A 22 3.03 -10.83 2.95
CA ILE A 22 1.96 -11.83 3.02
C ILE A 22 0.58 -11.19 3.13
N ASP A 23 0.51 -9.92 3.57
CA ASP A 23 -0.73 -9.15 3.62
C ASP A 23 -1.19 -8.80 2.20
N GLY A 24 -2.20 -9.52 1.71
CA GLY A 24 -2.73 -9.32 0.35
C GLY A 24 -3.32 -7.93 0.14
N ASP A 25 -3.89 -7.30 1.16
CA ASP A 25 -4.46 -5.97 1.05
C ASP A 25 -3.37 -4.91 0.87
N LEU A 26 -2.27 -5.05 1.59
CA LEU A 26 -1.12 -4.16 1.44
C LEU A 26 -0.50 -4.29 0.05
N ILE A 27 -0.33 -5.50 -0.43
CA ILE A 27 0.22 -5.77 -1.76
C ILE A 27 -0.73 -5.25 -2.85
N ASN A 28 -2.04 -5.42 -2.66
CA ASN A 28 -3.03 -4.84 -3.59
C ASN A 28 -2.91 -3.32 -3.65
N LEU A 29 -2.72 -2.66 -2.50
CA LEU A 29 -2.51 -1.20 -2.46
C LEU A 29 -1.29 -0.81 -3.30
N TYR A 30 -0.17 -1.50 -3.16
CA TYR A 30 1.03 -1.20 -3.94
C TYR A 30 0.82 -1.45 -5.44
N LYS A 31 0.10 -2.51 -5.81
CA LYS A 31 -0.26 -2.77 -7.21
C LYS A 31 -1.11 -1.66 -7.79
N GLN A 32 -2.09 -1.17 -7.04
CA GLN A 32 -2.95 -0.07 -7.50
C GLN A 32 -2.17 1.24 -7.62
N ILE A 33 -1.24 1.52 -6.71
CA ILE A 33 -0.35 2.67 -6.84
C ILE A 33 0.50 2.56 -8.12
N LYS A 34 1.04 1.38 -8.40
CA LYS A 34 1.90 1.15 -9.56
C LYS A 34 1.15 1.24 -10.88
N TYR A 35 -0.03 0.62 -10.96
CA TYR A 35 -0.74 0.44 -12.24
C TYR A 35 -1.96 1.34 -12.42
N ASN A 36 -2.59 1.82 -11.36
CA ASN A 36 -3.83 2.58 -11.39
C ASN A 36 -3.77 3.84 -10.53
N CYS A 37 -2.64 4.51 -10.50
CA CYS A 37 -2.38 5.63 -9.58
C CYS A 37 -3.44 6.73 -9.69
N SER A 38 -3.73 7.20 -10.90
CA SER A 38 -4.71 8.28 -11.09
C SER A 38 -6.12 7.89 -10.64
N ALA A 39 -6.53 6.66 -10.94
CA ALA A 39 -7.82 6.14 -10.52
C ALA A 39 -7.89 5.98 -9.00
N LEU A 40 -6.80 5.54 -8.38
CA LEU A 40 -6.70 5.43 -6.93
C LEU A 40 -6.83 6.80 -6.26
N GLN A 41 -6.17 7.82 -6.78
CA GLN A 41 -6.26 9.19 -6.25
C GLN A 41 -7.70 9.71 -6.25
N LYS A 42 -8.49 9.35 -7.24
CA LYS A 42 -9.91 9.75 -7.34
C LYS A 42 -10.81 8.95 -6.42
N GLU A 43 -10.44 7.72 -6.11
CA GLU A 43 -11.27 6.81 -5.30
C GLU A 43 -11.12 7.05 -3.79
N VAL A 44 -10.01 7.61 -3.33
CA VAL A 44 -9.76 7.86 -1.91
C VAL A 44 -10.64 9.01 -1.42
N ASP A 45 -11.38 8.78 -0.32
CA ASP A 45 -12.15 9.83 0.34
C ASP A 45 -11.26 10.78 1.11
N TRP A 46 -11.60 12.07 1.05
CA TRP A 46 -10.84 13.14 1.69
C TRP A 46 -11.42 13.54 3.05
N LEU A 47 -12.61 13.04 3.37
CA LEU A 47 -13.30 13.36 4.63
C LEU A 47 -12.83 12.44 5.75
N GLN A 48 -12.23 13.03 6.78
CA GLN A 48 -11.89 12.29 7.99
C GLN A 48 -13.15 12.11 8.83
N SER A 49 -13.77 10.95 8.77
CA SER A 49 -15.04 10.63 9.41
C SER A 49 -14.96 9.30 10.15
N ARG A 50 -15.37 9.31 11.43
CA ARG A 50 -15.44 8.07 12.23
C ARG A 50 -16.42 7.07 11.63
N GLU A 51 -17.55 7.54 11.13
CA GLU A 51 -18.56 6.68 10.51
C GLU A 51 -18.00 6.02 9.25
N LEU A 52 -17.34 6.80 8.40
CA LEU A 52 -16.73 6.31 7.18
C LEU A 52 -15.59 5.33 7.49
N PHE A 53 -14.78 5.64 8.50
CA PHE A 53 -13.72 4.74 8.97
C PHE A 53 -14.28 3.39 9.44
N SER A 54 -15.35 3.41 10.23
CA SER A 54 -15.98 2.19 10.73
C SER A 54 -16.57 1.37 9.60
N GLN A 55 -17.20 2.02 8.61
CA GLN A 55 -17.74 1.36 7.43
C GLN A 55 -16.64 0.66 6.63
N TYR A 56 -15.55 1.36 6.35
CA TYR A 56 -14.44 0.82 5.57
C TYR A 56 -13.73 -0.31 6.30
N ARG A 57 -13.56 -0.19 7.61
CA ARG A 57 -13.02 -1.27 8.43
C ARG A 57 -13.87 -2.53 8.35
N TYR A 58 -15.19 -2.38 8.47
CA TYR A 58 -16.13 -3.49 8.33
C TYR A 58 -16.00 -4.15 6.95
N GLU A 59 -15.97 -3.37 5.89
CA GLU A 59 -15.86 -3.87 4.52
C GLU A 59 -14.58 -4.68 4.29
N ILE A 60 -13.46 -4.20 4.80
CA ILE A 60 -12.16 -4.88 4.67
C ILE A 60 -12.14 -6.16 5.50
N GLU A 61 -12.56 -6.10 6.77
CA GLU A 61 -12.50 -7.25 7.68
C GLU A 61 -13.46 -8.37 7.29
N ASN A 62 -14.61 -8.02 6.72
CA ASN A 62 -15.65 -8.99 6.32
C ASN A 62 -15.58 -9.37 4.85
N GLN A 63 -14.53 -8.95 4.16
CA GLN A 63 -14.29 -9.27 2.76
C GLN A 63 -15.52 -9.02 1.87
N VAL A 64 -16.17 -7.88 2.09
CA VAL A 64 -17.28 -7.43 1.25
C VAL A 64 -16.80 -7.33 -0.19
N GLU A 65 -17.65 -7.67 -1.15
CA GLU A 65 -17.30 -7.61 -2.56
C GLU A 65 -17.01 -6.18 -3.00
N LEU A 66 -15.73 -5.92 -3.29
CA LEU A 66 -15.20 -4.63 -3.75
C LEU A 66 -14.29 -4.88 -4.93
N THR A 67 -14.18 -3.88 -5.81
CA THR A 67 -13.12 -3.91 -6.82
C THR A 67 -11.75 -3.78 -6.13
N ASP A 68 -10.71 -4.23 -6.78
CA ASP A 68 -9.34 -4.11 -6.25
C ASP A 68 -8.99 -2.64 -5.97
N LEU A 69 -9.44 -1.74 -6.83
CA LEU A 69 -9.23 -0.30 -6.66
C LEU A 69 -9.96 0.25 -5.44
N GLN A 70 -11.23 -0.11 -5.27
CA GLN A 70 -12.02 0.29 -4.09
C GLN A 70 -11.40 -0.23 -2.81
N ARG A 71 -10.98 -1.48 -2.80
CA ARG A 71 -10.33 -2.10 -1.65
C ARG A 71 -9.03 -1.40 -1.29
N ALA A 72 -8.22 -1.07 -2.29
CA ALA A 72 -6.97 -0.32 -2.09
C ALA A 72 -7.22 1.07 -1.50
N ALA A 73 -8.20 1.78 -2.02
CA ALA A 73 -8.55 3.11 -1.53
C ALA A 73 -9.02 3.09 -0.08
N ARG A 74 -9.86 2.11 0.29
CA ARG A 74 -10.34 1.95 1.67
C ARG A 74 -9.20 1.55 2.61
N TYR A 75 -8.33 0.67 2.18
CA TYR A 75 -7.17 0.26 2.96
C TYR A 75 -6.24 1.45 3.25
N LEU A 76 -5.96 2.27 2.24
CA LEU A 76 -5.15 3.47 2.39
C LEU A 76 -5.81 4.47 3.35
N TYR A 77 -7.12 4.64 3.26
CA TYR A 77 -7.89 5.49 4.17
C TYR A 77 -7.74 5.00 5.62
N LEU A 78 -7.87 3.70 5.85
CA LEU A 78 -7.74 3.12 7.19
C LEU A 78 -6.34 3.35 7.78
N ILE A 79 -5.30 3.17 6.98
CA ILE A 79 -3.93 3.45 7.42
C ILE A 79 -3.78 4.91 7.82
N LYS A 80 -4.26 5.82 6.98
CA LYS A 80 -4.05 7.26 7.19
C LYS A 80 -4.88 7.82 8.34
N CYS A 81 -6.09 7.34 8.52
CA CYS A 81 -7.03 7.85 9.52
C CYS A 81 -7.00 7.09 10.85
N SER A 82 -6.13 6.10 11.01
CA SER A 82 -5.99 5.34 12.24
C SER A 82 -4.89 5.90 13.13
N PHE A 83 -5.02 5.64 14.43
CA PHE A 83 -4.00 5.96 15.40
C PHE A 83 -2.77 5.05 15.16
N GLY A 84 -1.60 5.68 14.93
CA GLY A 84 -0.37 4.93 14.69
C GLY A 84 -0.43 4.01 13.47
N SER A 85 -1.31 4.27 12.51
CA SER A 85 -1.50 3.47 11.29
C SER A 85 -1.91 2.00 11.56
N ASN A 86 -2.54 1.74 12.70
CA ASN A 86 -2.93 0.37 13.11
C ASN A 86 -4.16 -0.17 12.36
N ARG A 87 -4.94 0.67 11.69
CA ARG A 87 -6.17 0.34 10.94
C ARG A 87 -7.36 -0.09 11.80
N TYR A 88 -7.27 -0.03 13.11
CA TYR A 88 -8.32 -0.48 14.03
C TYR A 88 -8.96 0.66 14.82
N SER A 89 -8.19 1.68 15.17
CA SER A 89 -8.62 2.78 16.02
C SER A 89 -8.62 4.08 15.24
N PHE A 90 -9.78 4.74 15.16
CA PHE A 90 -9.89 6.03 14.48
C PHE A 90 -9.08 7.09 15.24
N ALA A 91 -8.23 7.80 14.51
CA ALA A 91 -7.44 8.90 15.08
C ALA A 91 -8.31 10.14 15.28
N THR A 92 -8.29 10.69 16.48
CA THR A 92 -9.04 11.92 16.81
C THR A 92 -8.29 13.19 16.43
N ALA A 93 -6.98 13.10 16.18
CA ALA A 93 -6.21 14.24 15.68
C ALA A 93 -6.45 14.41 14.17
N PRO A 94 -6.51 15.67 13.68
CA PRO A 94 -6.67 15.90 12.24
C PRO A 94 -5.56 15.23 11.42
N LYS A 95 -5.95 14.61 10.31
CA LYS A 95 -5.03 13.99 9.35
C LYS A 95 -5.15 14.68 8.00
N THR A 96 -4.03 14.86 7.33
CA THR A 96 -4.00 15.51 6.02
C THR A 96 -4.02 14.43 4.94
N ILE A 97 -5.23 13.94 4.60
CA ILE A 97 -5.41 12.86 3.62
C ILE A 97 -4.95 13.29 2.22
N ASP A 98 -5.19 14.53 1.85
CA ASP A 98 -4.78 15.09 0.57
C ASP A 98 -3.26 15.02 0.35
N ASN A 99 -2.46 15.12 1.39
CA ASN A 99 -1.00 15.00 1.27
C ASN A 99 -0.59 13.62 0.77
N ILE A 100 -1.13 12.55 1.36
CA ILE A 100 -0.78 11.19 0.90
C ILE A 100 -1.30 10.93 -0.51
N VAL A 101 -2.48 11.42 -0.84
CA VAL A 101 -3.06 11.27 -2.18
C VAL A 101 -2.21 11.99 -3.21
N SER A 102 -1.77 13.22 -2.93
CA SER A 102 -0.92 13.98 -3.85
C SER A 102 0.49 13.40 -4.01
N GLU A 103 0.96 12.62 -3.05
CA GLU A 103 2.26 11.96 -3.09
C GLU A 103 2.25 10.60 -3.81
N LEU A 104 1.08 10.05 -4.11
CA LEU A 104 0.99 8.74 -4.77
C LEU A 104 1.78 8.63 -6.09
N PRO A 105 1.82 9.64 -6.96
CA PRO A 105 2.66 9.57 -8.15
C PRO A 105 4.15 9.39 -7.87
N LYS A 106 4.65 9.91 -6.76
CA LYS A 106 6.03 9.72 -6.31
C LYS A 106 6.29 8.26 -5.96
N TYR A 107 5.36 7.62 -5.26
CA TYR A 107 5.46 6.20 -4.94
C TYR A 107 5.34 5.33 -6.19
N LYS A 108 4.45 5.70 -7.11
CA LYS A 108 4.33 5.03 -8.41
C LYS A 108 5.66 5.02 -9.15
N GLU A 109 6.32 6.16 -9.24
CA GLU A 109 7.60 6.27 -9.93
C GLU A 109 8.66 5.37 -9.28
N ARG A 110 8.68 5.32 -7.95
CA ARG A 110 9.62 4.45 -7.23
C ARG A 110 9.35 2.96 -7.44
N LEU A 111 8.08 2.57 -7.60
CA LEU A 111 7.67 1.18 -7.81
C LEU A 111 7.82 0.71 -9.27
N LYS A 112 8.10 1.60 -10.20
CA LYS A 112 8.05 1.34 -11.64
C LYS A 112 8.84 0.10 -12.07
N SER A 113 10.00 -0.13 -11.47
CA SER A 113 10.87 -1.27 -11.78
C SER A 113 10.98 -2.29 -10.65
N VAL A 114 10.08 -2.21 -9.67
CA VAL A 114 10.05 -3.13 -8.54
C VAL A 114 9.08 -4.28 -8.85
N ILE A 115 9.50 -5.51 -8.59
CA ILE A 115 8.62 -6.67 -8.68
C ILE A 115 7.84 -6.75 -7.38
N ILE A 116 6.51 -6.89 -7.48
CA ILE A 116 5.61 -6.96 -6.33
C ILE A 116 5.09 -8.38 -6.20
N GLU A 117 5.34 -9.00 -5.04
CA GLU A 117 4.97 -10.37 -4.74
C GLU A 117 4.12 -10.45 -3.47
N ASN A 118 3.24 -11.44 -3.43
CA ASN A 118 2.44 -11.77 -2.25
C ASN A 118 2.65 -13.26 -1.95
N ARG A 119 3.85 -13.61 -1.48
CA ARG A 119 4.27 -15.00 -1.34
C ARG A 119 4.92 -15.24 0.01
N ASP A 120 4.98 -16.52 0.38
CA ASP A 120 5.79 -16.96 1.50
C ASP A 120 7.27 -16.63 1.26
N PHE A 121 7.98 -16.25 2.32
CA PHE A 121 9.37 -15.82 2.24
C PHE A 121 10.29 -16.90 1.64
N GLU A 122 10.12 -18.15 2.03
CA GLU A 122 10.96 -19.24 1.51
C GLU A 122 10.75 -19.46 0.02
N ASP A 123 9.52 -19.44 -0.44
CA ASP A 123 9.19 -19.54 -1.87
C ASP A 123 9.74 -18.38 -2.66
N LEU A 124 9.68 -17.18 -2.07
CA LEU A 124 10.22 -15.97 -2.67
C LEU A 124 11.73 -16.08 -2.90
N ILE A 125 12.46 -16.50 -1.89
CA ILE A 125 13.92 -16.67 -1.96
C ILE A 125 14.30 -17.70 -3.03
N LYS A 126 13.60 -18.81 -3.11
CA LYS A 126 13.84 -19.83 -4.14
C LYS A 126 13.63 -19.31 -5.56
N THR A 127 12.63 -18.45 -5.74
CA THR A 127 12.30 -17.89 -7.06
C THR A 127 13.34 -16.87 -7.51
N TYR A 128 13.84 -16.03 -6.59
CA TYR A 128 14.71 -14.90 -6.89
C TYR A 128 16.12 -15.07 -6.29
N ASP A 129 16.62 -16.28 -6.23
CA ASP A 129 17.97 -16.56 -5.69
C ASP A 129 19.05 -16.04 -6.65
N ARG A 130 19.35 -14.75 -6.52
CA ARG A 130 20.35 -14.03 -7.31
C ARG A 130 21.10 -13.04 -6.44
N GLU A 131 22.39 -12.89 -6.70
CA GLU A 131 23.21 -11.90 -6.00
C GLU A 131 22.74 -10.46 -6.19
N SER A 132 22.15 -10.16 -7.36
CA SER A 132 21.68 -8.83 -7.70
C SER A 132 20.27 -8.52 -7.20
N ALA A 133 19.60 -9.46 -6.52
CA ALA A 133 18.24 -9.26 -6.02
C ALA A 133 18.25 -8.61 -4.64
N LEU A 134 17.44 -7.59 -4.45
CA LEU A 134 17.22 -6.92 -3.18
C LEU A 134 15.76 -7.07 -2.78
N PHE A 135 15.51 -7.63 -1.59
CA PHE A 135 14.17 -7.91 -1.09
C PHE A 135 13.74 -6.87 -0.06
N TYR A 136 12.51 -6.40 -0.18
CA TYR A 136 11.81 -5.58 0.82
C TYR A 136 10.63 -6.39 1.35
N ILE A 137 10.71 -6.73 2.62
CA ILE A 137 9.75 -7.64 3.27
C ILE A 137 9.11 -6.97 4.48
#